data_217cc867a501fc97276930c937166f12
#
_entry.id   217cc867a501fc97276930c937166f12
#
_cell.length_a   1.000
_cell.length_b   1.000
_cell.length_c   1.000
_cell.angle_alpha   90.00
_cell.angle_beta   90.00
_cell.angle_gamma   90.00
#
_symmetry.space_group_name_H-M   'P 1'
#
loop_
_entity.id
_entity.type
_entity.pdbx_description
1 polymer ?
#
loop_
_entity_poly.entity_id
_entity_poly.type
_entity_poly.pdbx_seq_one_letter_code
_entity_poly.pdbx_strand_id
1 'polypeptide(L)'
;MINTQGEEGSLRKKVWNTINLIQANQLFVHSKNIEIKYFDEVKNKTNIKILPEILSLCVLNALVPNSAMLLVGGHGGGKTTLVKLLGRMFTGMRLEEIENSIVRGHPQLTEEKLTGTLKLGKLMKDGTEEVVWRQFVTGFWKIIDEVNRLTPYSQDILLSLLAEGKVKYYDAITTVEKYTLYSTINPQDVGTFELSQPFLDRFGISVPISMPSSNDLSLILTGKDEKYTGYDELIEVPKILSIDALMEIWYYVNRMRFKTEVNNYIHAIIRECTLCARVDKGNSENLRPSSGLCSGCHFNTDINICNKIDSILSVRVAKDLLRYSKALAWLMDLNEVDVNIVNSIAPYVISHRVNYRERELEKAPFWGNKYEFTKHIIEIVNKRYFNRKPCYDIATRFRDGVPNEKDLDTLSDYAKNDLIVKYDILPFCKAVKAKKYAKLAVKIDKSVKSGDLTSLTQVRDTLINDLEFPNRAYLINWCDQELYKQTVSDFTFKYSHQKDVWVEIATEFPNLDQPIKEALSKRQTKQIRTEDVLIETNVTGTDESSIVNIQISGGANALKLRSLLESLEYLEKE
;
A
#
# COMPACT_ATOMS: atom_id res chain seq x y z
N MET A 1 15.11 -8.92 -23.70
CA MET A 1 15.43 -8.22 -22.43
C MET A 1 16.65 -7.30 -22.48
N ILE A 2 17.45 -7.27 -23.53
CA ILE A 2 18.75 -6.56 -23.55
C ILE A 2 18.63 -5.10 -24.03
N ASN A 3 17.50 -4.68 -24.65
CA ASN A 3 17.36 -3.33 -25.20
C ASN A 3 16.64 -2.33 -24.24
N THR A 4 15.92 -2.83 -23.24
CA THR A 4 15.07 -1.99 -22.37
C THR A 4 15.84 -1.08 -21.40
N GLN A 5 17.01 -1.48 -20.92
CA GLN A 5 17.83 -0.62 -20.02
C GLN A 5 18.47 0.56 -20.76
N GLY A 6 18.84 0.39 -22.04
CA GLY A 6 19.37 1.46 -22.86
C GLY A 6 18.32 2.53 -23.19
N GLU A 7 17.10 2.12 -23.48
CA GLU A 7 15.96 3.00 -23.78
C GLU A 7 15.53 3.79 -22.53
N GLU A 8 15.36 3.12 -21.41
CA GLU A 8 15.04 3.75 -20.13
C GLU A 8 16.07 4.81 -19.72
N GLY A 9 17.36 4.49 -19.81
CA GLY A 9 18.45 5.43 -19.52
C GLY A 9 18.45 6.63 -20.48
N SER A 10 18.09 6.43 -21.74
CA SER A 10 17.94 7.51 -22.74
C SER A 10 16.80 8.45 -22.37
N LEU A 11 15.64 7.91 -21.97
CA LEU A 11 14.48 8.71 -21.55
C LEU A 11 14.80 9.52 -20.29
N ARG A 12 15.46 8.93 -19.31
CA ARG A 12 15.89 9.61 -18.09
C ARG A 12 16.85 10.77 -18.40
N LYS A 13 17.81 10.57 -19.30
CA LYS A 13 18.71 11.63 -19.78
C LYS A 13 17.93 12.78 -20.43
N LYS A 14 16.92 12.50 -21.23
CA LYS A 14 16.06 13.54 -21.84
C LYS A 14 15.32 14.35 -20.77
N VAL A 15 14.81 13.72 -19.72
CA VAL A 15 14.18 14.42 -18.59
C VAL A 15 15.19 15.33 -17.88
N TRP A 16 16.40 14.84 -17.61
CA TRP A 16 17.48 15.65 -17.03
C TRP A 16 17.90 16.80 -17.94
N ASN A 17 17.97 16.57 -19.26
CA ASN A 17 18.25 17.62 -20.23
C ASN A 17 17.21 18.74 -20.18
N THR A 18 15.93 18.42 -19.96
CA THR A 18 14.88 19.44 -19.77
C THR A 18 15.16 20.31 -18.55
N ILE A 19 15.49 19.71 -17.40
CA ILE A 19 15.81 20.44 -16.18
C ILE A 19 17.03 21.35 -16.41
N ASN A 20 18.10 20.80 -16.96
CA ASN A 20 19.34 21.53 -17.21
C ASN A 20 19.14 22.67 -18.21
N LEU A 21 18.34 22.47 -19.26
CA LEU A 21 18.09 23.49 -20.27
C LEU A 21 17.30 24.67 -19.70
N ILE A 22 16.28 24.41 -18.86
CA ILE A 22 15.52 25.46 -18.18
C ILE A 22 16.42 26.26 -17.25
N GLN A 23 17.31 25.60 -16.50
CA GLN A 23 18.25 26.27 -15.59
C GLN A 23 19.34 27.06 -16.35
N ALA A 24 19.99 26.43 -17.33
CA ALA A 24 21.10 27.04 -18.07
C ALA A 24 20.67 28.28 -18.87
N ASN A 25 19.43 28.28 -19.37
CA ASN A 25 18.89 29.42 -20.12
C ASN A 25 18.09 30.39 -19.24
N GLN A 26 18.04 30.15 -17.92
CA GLN A 26 17.30 30.98 -16.96
C GLN A 26 15.82 31.17 -17.34
N LEU A 27 15.20 30.15 -17.96
CA LEU A 27 13.79 30.21 -18.38
C LEU A 27 12.82 30.23 -17.18
N PHE A 28 13.28 29.79 -16.02
CA PHE A 28 12.62 29.90 -14.74
C PHE A 28 13.68 30.09 -13.66
N VAL A 29 13.63 31.22 -12.99
CA VAL A 29 14.64 31.62 -11.99
C VAL A 29 14.03 31.48 -10.59
N HIS A 30 14.51 30.51 -9.85
CA HIS A 30 14.15 30.30 -8.44
C HIS A 30 15.24 29.46 -7.75
N SER A 31 15.92 30.03 -6.76
CA SER A 31 17.13 29.46 -6.14
C SER A 31 16.84 28.41 -5.05
N LYS A 32 15.57 28.24 -4.66
CA LYS A 32 15.24 27.28 -3.61
C LYS A 32 15.49 25.84 -4.07
N ASN A 33 16.21 25.09 -3.25
CA ASN A 33 16.58 23.71 -3.52
C ASN A 33 15.94 22.76 -2.52
N ILE A 34 15.71 21.52 -2.95
CA ILE A 34 15.34 20.40 -2.10
C ILE A 34 16.53 19.46 -1.93
N GLU A 35 16.79 19.07 -0.69
CA GLU A 35 17.78 18.04 -0.36
C GLU A 35 17.12 16.68 -0.30
N ILE A 36 17.51 15.79 -1.20
CA ILE A 36 17.02 14.42 -1.24
C ILE A 36 18.07 13.50 -0.63
N LYS A 37 17.74 12.94 0.51
CA LYS A 37 18.53 11.87 1.14
C LYS A 37 18.14 10.53 0.54
N TYR A 38 19.11 9.67 0.27
CA TYR A 38 18.87 8.32 -0.24
C TYR A 38 20.01 7.39 0.19
N PHE A 39 19.71 6.10 0.29
CA PHE A 39 20.71 5.09 0.60
C PHE A 39 21.39 4.61 -0.68
N ASP A 40 22.70 4.79 -0.78
CA ASP A 40 23.52 4.31 -1.88
C ASP A 40 24.02 2.90 -1.53
N GLU A 41 23.46 1.90 -2.19
CA GLU A 41 23.79 0.49 -1.93
C GLU A 41 25.24 0.14 -2.30
N VAL A 42 25.78 0.79 -3.34
CA VAL A 42 27.16 0.54 -3.80
C VAL A 42 28.16 1.07 -2.77
N LYS A 43 27.89 2.23 -2.19
CA LYS A 43 28.77 2.88 -1.19
C LYS A 43 28.38 2.52 0.24
N ASN A 44 27.29 1.79 0.45
CA ASN A 44 26.71 1.43 1.75
C ASN A 44 26.60 2.63 2.71
N LYS A 45 26.18 3.78 2.19
CA LYS A 45 26.00 5.01 2.98
C LYS A 45 24.84 5.86 2.48
N THR A 46 24.33 6.73 3.36
CA THR A 46 23.36 7.74 2.97
C THR A 46 24.05 8.88 2.23
N ASN A 47 23.60 9.17 1.03
CA ASN A 47 24.02 10.29 0.21
C ASN A 47 22.95 11.37 0.17
N ILE A 48 23.35 12.58 -0.21
CA ILE A 48 22.46 13.72 -0.40
C ILE A 48 22.60 14.21 -1.84
N LYS A 49 21.48 14.41 -2.53
CA LYS A 49 21.43 15.08 -3.83
C LYS A 49 20.59 16.34 -3.70
N ILE A 50 21.12 17.43 -4.20
CA ILE A 50 20.45 18.73 -4.20
C ILE A 50 19.79 18.93 -5.56
N LEU A 51 18.50 19.26 -5.58
CA LEU A 51 17.72 19.49 -6.79
C LEU A 51 17.00 20.85 -6.71
N PRO A 52 16.77 21.55 -7.86
CA PRO A 52 15.92 22.73 -7.89
C PRO A 52 14.49 22.34 -7.50
N GLU A 53 13.99 22.86 -6.37
CA GLU A 53 12.75 22.38 -5.73
C GLU A 53 11.56 22.42 -6.67
N ILE A 54 11.16 23.61 -7.11
CA ILE A 54 9.92 23.80 -7.88
C ILE A 54 9.97 23.06 -9.21
N LEU A 55 11.09 23.22 -9.94
CA LEU A 55 11.28 22.61 -11.24
C LEU A 55 11.24 21.08 -11.15
N SER A 56 11.97 20.49 -10.19
CA SER A 56 12.00 19.04 -10.01
C SER A 56 10.64 18.47 -9.63
N LEU A 57 9.88 19.16 -8.77
CA LEU A 57 8.55 18.72 -8.36
C LEU A 57 7.53 18.85 -9.50
N CYS A 58 7.63 19.90 -10.33
CA CYS A 58 6.83 20.00 -11.55
C CYS A 58 7.15 18.87 -12.53
N VAL A 59 8.42 18.54 -12.71
CA VAL A 59 8.85 17.39 -13.52
C VAL A 59 8.30 16.09 -12.94
N LEU A 60 8.43 15.86 -11.63
CA LEU A 60 7.88 14.65 -10.98
C LEU A 60 6.39 14.48 -11.21
N ASN A 61 5.62 15.59 -11.22
CA ASN A 61 4.19 15.51 -11.53
C ASN A 61 3.95 14.98 -12.96
N ALA A 62 4.75 15.38 -13.94
CA ALA A 62 4.64 14.86 -15.32
C ALA A 62 5.00 13.37 -15.43
N LEU A 63 5.89 12.87 -14.55
CA LEU A 63 6.32 11.46 -14.53
C LEU A 63 5.33 10.51 -13.83
N VAL A 64 4.27 11.05 -13.22
CA VAL A 64 3.23 10.25 -12.53
C VAL A 64 1.95 10.22 -13.38
N PRO A 65 1.41 9.02 -13.70
CA PRO A 65 0.19 8.91 -14.52
C PRO A 65 -1.02 9.59 -13.85
N ASN A 66 -1.82 10.29 -14.64
CA ASN A 66 -3.06 10.93 -14.19
C ASN A 66 -2.87 11.72 -12.89
N SER A 67 -1.85 12.56 -12.91
CA SER A 67 -1.43 13.37 -11.77
C SER A 67 -2.04 14.77 -11.82
N ALA A 68 -2.24 15.35 -10.66
CA ALA A 68 -2.63 16.74 -10.50
C ALA A 68 -1.74 17.42 -9.45
N MET A 69 -1.27 18.64 -9.73
CA MET A 69 -0.38 19.41 -8.89
C MET A 69 -0.93 20.80 -8.59
N LEU A 70 -0.72 21.27 -7.36
CA LEU A 70 -0.99 22.65 -6.93
C LEU A 70 0.31 23.45 -6.80
N LEU A 71 0.37 24.59 -7.49
CA LEU A 71 1.43 25.58 -7.35
C LEU A 71 0.87 26.77 -6.55
N VAL A 72 1.28 26.88 -5.30
CA VAL A 72 0.70 27.84 -4.33
C VAL A 72 1.66 29.02 -4.13
N GLY A 73 1.26 30.22 -4.52
CA GLY A 73 2.15 31.40 -4.36
C GLY A 73 1.55 32.66 -4.95
N GLY A 74 2.16 33.81 -4.65
CA GLY A 74 1.73 35.13 -5.12
C GLY A 74 1.78 35.30 -6.65
N HIS A 75 1.29 36.46 -7.13
CA HIS A 75 1.35 36.84 -8.53
C HIS A 75 2.79 37.04 -9.03
N GLY A 76 3.00 36.91 -10.34
CA GLY A 76 4.29 37.23 -10.97
C GLY A 76 5.40 36.18 -10.77
N GLY A 77 5.14 35.07 -10.06
CA GLY A 77 6.14 34.02 -9.81
C GLY A 77 6.43 33.06 -10.96
N GLY A 78 6.03 33.36 -12.20
CA GLY A 78 6.33 32.54 -13.38
C GLY A 78 5.66 31.15 -13.42
N LYS A 79 4.69 30.87 -12.53
CA LYS A 79 4.06 29.55 -12.37
C LYS A 79 3.49 28.99 -13.67
N THR A 80 2.62 29.77 -14.31
CA THR A 80 1.92 29.36 -15.54
C THR A 80 2.90 29.27 -16.71
N THR A 81 3.89 30.16 -16.76
CA THR A 81 4.98 30.12 -17.77
C THR A 81 5.78 28.84 -17.66
N LEU A 82 6.24 28.46 -16.44
CA LEU A 82 6.97 27.21 -16.21
C LEU A 82 6.18 25.99 -16.69
N VAL A 83 4.89 25.93 -16.37
CA VAL A 83 4.02 24.79 -16.77
C VAL A 83 3.82 24.73 -18.29
N LYS A 84 3.72 25.89 -18.98
CA LYS A 84 3.67 25.95 -20.44
C LYS A 84 4.97 25.45 -21.09
N LEU A 85 6.11 25.89 -20.58
CA LEU A 85 7.44 25.45 -21.02
C LEU A 85 7.58 23.92 -20.90
N LEU A 86 7.25 23.38 -19.73
CA LEU A 86 7.28 21.94 -19.51
C LEU A 86 6.31 21.20 -20.45
N GLY A 87 5.11 21.73 -20.68
CA GLY A 87 4.15 21.16 -21.60
C GLY A 87 4.73 21.04 -23.01
N ARG A 88 5.35 22.10 -23.52
CA ARG A 88 6.01 22.10 -24.81
C ARG A 88 7.15 21.08 -24.89
N MET A 89 8.03 21.07 -23.90
CA MET A 89 9.21 20.20 -23.87
C MET A 89 8.87 18.72 -23.71
N PHE A 90 7.87 18.39 -22.88
CA PHE A 90 7.52 17.02 -22.54
C PHE A 90 6.54 16.38 -23.53
N THR A 91 5.63 17.14 -24.11
CA THR A 91 4.61 16.58 -25.01
C THR A 91 4.90 16.81 -26.48
N GLY A 92 5.66 17.86 -26.78
CA GLY A 92 5.88 18.36 -28.15
C GLY A 92 4.63 19.02 -28.75
N MET A 93 3.59 19.27 -27.97
CA MET A 93 2.40 20.00 -28.38
C MET A 93 2.77 21.42 -28.82
N ARG A 94 2.01 22.00 -29.77
CA ARG A 94 2.18 23.39 -30.11
C ARG A 94 1.71 24.28 -28.95
N LEU A 95 2.26 25.49 -28.90
CA LEU A 95 1.89 26.41 -27.82
C LEU A 95 0.38 26.73 -27.84
N GLU A 96 -0.22 26.88 -29.02
CA GLU A 96 -1.66 27.08 -29.19
C GLU A 96 -2.49 25.93 -28.58
N GLU A 97 -2.05 24.70 -28.74
CA GLU A 97 -2.70 23.52 -28.15
C GLU A 97 -2.61 23.55 -26.63
N ILE A 98 -1.48 23.98 -26.08
CA ILE A 98 -1.32 24.15 -24.63
C ILE A 98 -2.19 25.30 -24.13
N GLU A 99 -2.21 26.44 -24.81
CA GLU A 99 -3.05 27.59 -24.44
C GLU A 99 -4.55 27.24 -24.45
N ASN A 100 -5.00 26.48 -25.45
CA ASN A 100 -6.39 26.01 -25.52
C ASN A 100 -6.74 24.98 -24.42
N SER A 101 -5.74 24.39 -23.79
CA SER A 101 -5.92 23.51 -22.62
C SER A 101 -5.89 24.25 -21.30
N ILE A 102 -5.80 25.58 -21.29
CA ILE A 102 -5.81 26.40 -20.08
C ILE A 102 -7.23 26.82 -19.73
N VAL A 103 -7.65 26.49 -18.54
CA VAL A 103 -8.82 27.06 -17.89
C VAL A 103 -8.37 28.14 -16.92
N ARG A 104 -8.84 29.36 -17.11
CA ARG A 104 -8.59 30.48 -16.16
C ARG A 104 -9.73 30.57 -15.16
N GLY A 105 -9.42 30.47 -13.88
CA GLY A 105 -10.38 30.59 -12.81
C GLY A 105 -11.07 31.94 -12.83
N HIS A 106 -12.39 31.92 -12.86
CA HIS A 106 -13.21 33.12 -12.79
C HIS A 106 -14.56 32.77 -12.17
N PRO A 107 -15.12 33.62 -11.29
CA PRO A 107 -16.42 33.37 -10.65
C PRO A 107 -17.59 33.15 -11.62
N GLN A 108 -17.51 33.71 -12.83
CA GLN A 108 -18.52 33.54 -13.87
C GLN A 108 -18.19 32.42 -14.89
N LEU A 109 -17.27 31.51 -14.57
CA LEU A 109 -16.97 30.40 -15.44
C LEU A 109 -18.15 29.42 -15.44
N THR A 110 -18.78 29.27 -16.61
CA THR A 110 -19.90 28.35 -16.79
C THR A 110 -19.40 26.93 -17.11
N GLU A 111 -20.23 25.94 -16.84
CA GLU A 111 -19.97 24.54 -17.19
C GLU A 111 -19.63 24.39 -18.67
N GLU A 112 -20.35 25.08 -19.55
CA GLU A 112 -20.12 25.09 -20.99
C GLU A 112 -18.70 25.55 -21.38
N LYS A 113 -18.19 26.59 -20.71
CA LYS A 113 -16.84 27.10 -20.94
C LYS A 113 -15.77 26.13 -20.41
N LEU A 114 -16.11 25.31 -19.43
CA LEU A 114 -15.21 24.34 -18.82
C LEU A 114 -15.19 23.02 -19.57
N THR A 115 -16.35 22.50 -19.95
CA THR A 115 -16.49 21.11 -20.46
C THR A 115 -16.67 21.02 -21.96
N GLY A 116 -17.68 21.69 -22.53
CA GLY A 116 -18.01 21.59 -23.94
C GLY A 116 -19.26 22.37 -24.31
N THR A 117 -19.57 22.45 -25.59
CA THR A 117 -20.74 23.13 -26.15
C THR A 117 -21.59 22.19 -26.98
N LEU A 118 -22.93 22.38 -26.94
CA LEU A 118 -23.83 21.67 -27.83
C LEU A 118 -23.75 22.19 -29.26
N LYS A 119 -23.74 21.30 -30.24
CA LYS A 119 -23.88 21.63 -31.67
C LYS A 119 -25.35 21.97 -31.98
N LEU A 120 -25.74 23.22 -31.80
CA LEU A 120 -27.09 23.68 -32.05
C LEU A 120 -27.61 23.35 -33.45
N GLY A 121 -26.73 23.33 -34.48
CA GLY A 121 -27.10 22.99 -35.84
C GLY A 121 -27.56 21.54 -36.05
N LYS A 122 -27.05 20.58 -35.26
CA LYS A 122 -27.51 19.19 -35.27
C LYS A 122 -28.79 19.02 -34.46
N LEU A 123 -28.84 19.68 -33.30
CA LEU A 123 -30.03 19.67 -32.46
C LEU A 123 -31.26 20.18 -33.22
N MET A 124 -31.09 21.26 -34.03
CA MET A 124 -32.15 21.83 -34.83
C MET A 124 -32.53 21.00 -36.08
N LYS A 125 -31.56 20.27 -36.68
CA LYS A 125 -31.82 19.49 -37.89
C LYS A 125 -32.30 18.08 -37.59
N ASP A 126 -31.65 17.40 -36.65
CA ASP A 126 -31.80 15.95 -36.46
C ASP A 126 -32.36 15.61 -35.08
N GLY A 127 -32.59 16.61 -34.21
CA GLY A 127 -33.01 16.42 -32.82
C GLY A 127 -31.99 15.66 -31.94
N THR A 128 -30.74 15.52 -32.42
CA THR A 128 -29.70 14.79 -31.70
C THR A 128 -28.76 15.73 -30.96
N GLU A 129 -28.51 15.42 -29.69
CA GLU A 129 -27.54 16.14 -28.85
C GLU A 129 -26.11 15.67 -29.17
N GLU A 130 -25.29 16.56 -29.74
CA GLU A 130 -23.85 16.30 -29.94
C GLU A 130 -23.04 17.37 -29.21
N VAL A 131 -22.18 16.95 -28.30
CA VAL A 131 -21.30 17.82 -27.52
C VAL A 131 -19.93 17.94 -28.22
N VAL A 132 -19.48 19.18 -28.41
CA VAL A 132 -18.09 19.48 -28.77
C VAL A 132 -17.31 19.74 -27.50
N TRP A 133 -16.49 18.80 -27.11
CA TRP A 133 -15.69 18.89 -25.91
C TRP A 133 -14.57 19.93 -26.04
N ARG A 134 -14.34 20.69 -24.98
CA ARG A 134 -13.20 21.62 -24.90
C ARG A 134 -11.88 20.87 -24.89
N GLN A 135 -10.84 21.51 -25.42
CA GLN A 135 -9.49 20.91 -25.42
C GLN A 135 -8.95 20.67 -23.99
N PHE A 136 -9.39 21.44 -23.02
CA PHE A 136 -9.11 21.15 -21.62
C PHE A 136 -9.59 19.75 -21.20
N VAL A 137 -10.74 19.29 -21.67
CA VAL A 137 -11.28 17.96 -21.37
C VAL A 137 -10.52 16.87 -22.14
N THR A 138 -10.31 17.06 -23.44
CA THR A 138 -9.73 16.04 -24.32
C THR A 138 -8.20 16.04 -24.37
N GLY A 139 -7.56 17.17 -24.03
CA GLY A 139 -6.11 17.33 -24.10
C GLY A 139 -5.35 16.54 -23.03
N PHE A 140 -4.13 16.13 -23.34
CA PHE A 140 -3.24 15.43 -22.43
C PHE A 140 -2.65 16.35 -21.35
N TRP A 141 -2.17 17.52 -21.72
CA TRP A 141 -1.58 18.53 -20.82
C TRP A 141 -2.62 19.56 -20.44
N LYS A 142 -2.95 19.63 -19.16
CA LYS A 142 -4.04 20.48 -18.66
C LYS A 142 -3.51 21.50 -17.66
N ILE A 143 -4.01 22.72 -17.75
CA ILE A 143 -3.65 23.80 -16.84
C ILE A 143 -4.93 24.47 -16.30
N ILE A 144 -5.02 24.64 -15.00
CA ILE A 144 -6.04 25.48 -14.36
C ILE A 144 -5.32 26.65 -13.67
N ASP A 145 -5.47 27.82 -14.21
CA ASP A 145 -4.86 29.02 -13.66
C ASP A 145 -5.83 29.65 -12.66
N GLU A 146 -5.35 29.97 -11.44
CA GLU A 146 -6.13 30.54 -10.33
C GLU A 146 -7.36 29.70 -9.95
N VAL A 147 -7.15 28.40 -9.65
CA VAL A 147 -8.24 27.45 -9.35
C VAL A 147 -9.11 27.88 -8.18
N ASN A 148 -8.59 28.66 -7.24
CA ASN A 148 -9.31 29.21 -6.11
C ASN A 148 -10.32 30.34 -6.49
N ARG A 149 -10.33 30.81 -7.73
CA ARG A 149 -11.37 31.71 -8.25
C ARG A 149 -12.57 30.96 -8.84
N LEU A 150 -12.53 29.65 -8.93
CA LEU A 150 -13.65 28.82 -9.36
C LEU A 150 -14.70 28.73 -8.27
N THR A 151 -15.97 28.89 -8.66
CA THR A 151 -17.09 28.66 -7.75
C THR A 151 -17.10 27.20 -7.25
N PRO A 152 -17.71 26.89 -6.09
CA PRO A 152 -17.88 25.52 -5.62
C PRO A 152 -18.51 24.60 -6.68
N TYR A 153 -19.48 25.08 -7.45
CA TYR A 153 -20.09 24.32 -8.54
C TYR A 153 -19.07 23.93 -9.63
N SER A 154 -18.23 24.88 -10.07
CA SER A 154 -17.17 24.57 -11.05
C SER A 154 -16.09 23.64 -10.49
N GLN A 155 -15.81 23.73 -9.17
CA GLN A 155 -14.92 22.80 -8.47
C GLN A 155 -15.49 21.37 -8.48
N ASP A 156 -16.79 21.18 -8.31
CA ASP A 156 -17.46 19.87 -8.32
C ASP A 156 -17.41 19.21 -9.71
N ILE A 157 -17.55 19.99 -10.79
CA ILE A 157 -17.37 19.48 -12.16
C ILE A 157 -15.93 18.96 -12.36
N LEU A 158 -14.93 19.74 -11.93
CA LEU A 158 -13.52 19.32 -11.97
C LEU A 158 -13.25 18.12 -11.06
N LEU A 159 -13.94 18.03 -9.93
CA LEU A 159 -13.83 16.90 -9.02
C LEU A 159 -14.18 15.59 -9.71
N SER A 160 -15.23 15.55 -10.53
CA SER A 160 -15.63 14.39 -11.31
C SER A 160 -14.54 13.99 -12.31
N LEU A 161 -13.96 14.95 -13.04
CA LEU A 161 -12.83 14.71 -13.94
C LEU A 161 -11.63 14.11 -13.20
N LEU A 162 -11.24 14.70 -12.08
CA LEU A 162 -10.08 14.27 -11.29
C LEU A 162 -10.31 12.95 -10.55
N ALA A 163 -11.56 12.66 -10.16
CA ALA A 163 -11.90 11.47 -9.39
C ALA A 163 -12.09 10.23 -10.25
N GLU A 164 -12.81 10.39 -11.35
CA GLU A 164 -13.33 9.30 -12.16
C GLU A 164 -12.73 9.26 -13.57
N GLY A 165 -12.02 10.32 -13.97
CA GLY A 165 -11.56 10.48 -15.36
C GLY A 165 -12.72 10.61 -16.33
N LYS A 166 -13.87 11.11 -15.87
CA LYS A 166 -15.08 11.27 -16.69
C LYS A 166 -15.63 12.68 -16.56
N VAL A 167 -16.16 13.18 -17.66
CA VAL A 167 -16.89 14.43 -17.69
C VAL A 167 -18.25 14.16 -18.32
N LYS A 168 -19.31 14.55 -17.64
CA LYS A 168 -20.67 14.51 -18.14
C LYS A 168 -21.11 15.93 -18.46
N TYR A 169 -21.72 16.12 -19.61
CA TYR A 169 -22.37 17.36 -20.00
C TYR A 169 -23.64 17.03 -20.78
N TYR A 170 -24.81 17.46 -20.32
CA TYR A 170 -26.10 16.92 -20.74
C TYR A 170 -26.12 15.40 -20.68
N ASP A 171 -26.56 14.71 -21.72
CA ASP A 171 -26.59 13.24 -21.80
C ASP A 171 -25.29 12.62 -22.34
N ALA A 172 -24.34 13.47 -22.78
CA ALA A 172 -23.05 13.01 -23.29
C ALA A 172 -22.03 12.81 -22.15
N ILE A 173 -21.32 11.70 -22.20
CA ILE A 173 -20.21 11.38 -21.29
C ILE A 173 -18.94 11.16 -22.10
N THR A 174 -17.86 11.80 -21.70
CA THR A 174 -16.52 11.52 -22.25
C THR A 174 -15.57 11.03 -21.18
N THR A 175 -14.64 10.17 -21.57
CA THR A 175 -13.61 9.62 -20.68
C THR A 175 -12.28 10.30 -20.96
N VAL A 176 -11.62 10.73 -19.90
CA VAL A 176 -10.27 11.30 -19.94
C VAL A 176 -9.29 10.24 -19.45
N GLU A 177 -8.72 9.48 -20.38
CA GLU A 177 -7.93 8.30 -20.04
C GLU A 177 -6.55 8.64 -19.45
N LYS A 178 -5.88 9.62 -20.04
CA LYS A 178 -4.49 9.97 -19.72
C LYS A 178 -4.30 11.47 -19.70
N TYR A 179 -3.78 11.99 -18.61
CA TYR A 179 -3.50 13.41 -18.48
C TYR A 179 -2.42 13.72 -17.45
N THR A 180 -1.86 14.91 -17.55
CA THR A 180 -1.08 15.59 -16.51
C THR A 180 -1.69 16.96 -16.30
N LEU A 181 -2.00 17.30 -15.05
CA LEU A 181 -2.68 18.54 -14.69
C LEU A 181 -1.84 19.37 -13.72
N TYR A 182 -1.79 20.67 -13.99
CA TYR A 182 -1.22 21.68 -13.10
C TYR A 182 -2.26 22.73 -12.78
N SER A 183 -2.33 23.12 -11.50
CA SER A 183 -3.21 24.18 -11.06
C SER A 183 -2.41 25.20 -10.28
N THR A 184 -2.74 26.50 -10.47
CA THR A 184 -2.13 27.59 -9.70
C THR A 184 -3.14 28.11 -8.67
N ILE A 185 -2.62 28.50 -7.51
CA ILE A 185 -3.35 29.18 -6.45
C ILE A 185 -2.61 30.45 -6.07
N ASN A 186 -3.36 31.52 -5.94
CA ASN A 186 -2.90 32.72 -5.28
C ASN A 186 -3.66 32.92 -3.96
N PRO A 187 -3.04 32.62 -2.81
CA PRO A 187 -3.72 32.66 -1.53
C PRO A 187 -4.05 34.08 -1.03
N GLN A 188 -3.43 35.12 -1.59
CA GLN A 188 -3.61 36.52 -1.18
C GLN A 188 -4.63 37.29 -2.03
N ASP A 189 -5.29 36.62 -2.97
CA ASP A 189 -6.17 37.29 -3.90
C ASP A 189 -7.57 37.51 -3.32
N VAL A 190 -8.17 38.65 -3.65
CA VAL A 190 -9.54 39.03 -3.25
C VAL A 190 -10.53 38.39 -4.23
N GLY A 191 -11.67 37.90 -3.72
CA GLY A 191 -12.68 37.26 -4.58
C GLY A 191 -12.41 35.80 -4.90
N THR A 192 -11.70 35.12 -4.02
CA THR A 192 -11.43 33.68 -4.09
C THR A 192 -12.42 32.89 -3.24
N PHE A 193 -12.62 31.63 -3.61
CA PHE A 193 -13.39 30.65 -2.84
C PHE A 193 -12.45 29.68 -2.14
N GLU A 194 -12.87 29.21 -0.98
CA GLU A 194 -12.17 28.13 -0.30
C GLU A 194 -12.28 26.83 -1.12
N LEU A 195 -11.16 26.13 -1.29
CA LEU A 195 -11.17 24.85 -1.95
C LEU A 195 -11.64 23.77 -0.96
N SER A 196 -12.65 23.02 -1.35
CA SER A 196 -13.19 21.95 -0.51
C SER A 196 -12.13 20.87 -0.24
N GLN A 197 -12.17 20.29 0.96
CA GLN A 197 -11.21 19.22 1.34
C GLN A 197 -11.24 18.03 0.37
N PRO A 198 -12.41 17.55 -0.12
CA PRO A 198 -12.44 16.50 -1.16
C PRO A 198 -11.77 16.93 -2.46
N PHE A 199 -11.83 18.20 -2.84
CA PHE A 199 -11.19 18.72 -4.03
C PHE A 199 -9.65 18.79 -3.85
N LEU A 200 -9.18 19.31 -2.71
CA LEU A 200 -7.75 19.31 -2.36
C LEU A 200 -7.16 17.91 -2.33
N ASP A 201 -7.90 16.93 -1.85
CA ASP A 201 -7.44 15.52 -1.77
C ASP A 201 -7.22 14.87 -3.15
N ARG A 202 -7.66 15.50 -4.26
CA ARG A 202 -7.40 15.02 -5.62
C ARG A 202 -6.05 15.46 -6.18
N PHE A 203 -5.47 16.51 -5.65
CA PHE A 203 -4.15 16.94 -6.06
C PHE A 203 -3.09 16.08 -5.36
N GLY A 204 -2.27 15.39 -6.15
CA GLY A 204 -1.27 14.46 -5.64
C GLY A 204 -0.15 15.17 -4.86
N ILE A 205 0.22 16.36 -5.29
CA ILE A 205 1.33 17.13 -4.74
C ILE A 205 1.02 18.63 -4.75
N SER A 206 1.53 19.35 -3.76
CA SER A 206 1.45 20.82 -3.67
C SER A 206 2.80 21.41 -3.37
N VAL A 207 3.14 22.49 -4.06
CA VAL A 207 4.44 23.17 -3.91
C VAL A 207 4.22 24.64 -3.57
N PRO A 208 4.72 25.10 -2.41
CA PRO A 208 4.71 26.51 -2.07
C PRO A 208 5.79 27.26 -2.88
N ILE A 209 5.39 28.28 -3.59
CA ILE A 209 6.27 29.17 -4.34
C ILE A 209 6.40 30.48 -3.58
N SER A 210 7.54 30.66 -2.94
CA SER A 210 7.90 31.92 -2.26
C SER A 210 8.26 33.02 -3.27
N MET A 211 8.31 34.26 -2.80
CA MET A 211 8.92 35.34 -3.58
C MET A 211 10.36 34.99 -3.95
N PRO A 212 10.82 35.38 -5.14
CA PRO A 212 12.21 35.22 -5.55
C PRO A 212 13.15 35.85 -4.52
N SER A 213 14.31 35.23 -4.31
CA SER A 213 15.35 35.79 -3.46
C SER A 213 15.95 37.07 -4.07
N SER A 214 16.70 37.88 -3.29
CA SER A 214 17.37 39.06 -3.83
C SER A 214 18.31 38.72 -4.99
N ASN A 215 18.98 37.58 -4.93
CA ASN A 215 19.83 37.09 -6.02
C ASN A 215 18.96 36.70 -7.26
N ASP A 216 17.84 36.02 -7.06
CA ASP A 216 16.92 35.68 -8.14
C ASP A 216 16.36 36.94 -8.79
N LEU A 217 15.94 37.94 -7.99
CA LEU A 217 15.49 39.24 -8.50
C LEU A 217 16.58 39.95 -9.30
N SER A 218 17.80 39.93 -8.85
CA SER A 218 18.91 40.50 -9.62
C SER A 218 19.10 39.78 -10.95
N LEU A 219 19.01 38.45 -10.97
CA LEU A 219 19.08 37.67 -12.21
C LEU A 219 17.90 37.96 -13.15
N ILE A 220 16.70 38.11 -12.61
CA ILE A 220 15.51 38.48 -13.37
C ILE A 220 15.65 39.90 -13.96
N LEU A 221 16.15 40.84 -13.20
CA LEU A 221 16.29 42.23 -13.63
C LEU A 221 17.48 42.47 -14.59
N THR A 222 18.55 41.71 -14.43
CA THR A 222 19.78 41.83 -15.26
C THR A 222 19.85 40.75 -16.34
N GLY A 223 18.99 39.73 -16.22
CA GLY A 223 18.93 38.60 -17.12
C GLY A 223 18.48 39.04 -18.52
N LYS A 224 18.68 38.15 -19.47
CA LYS A 224 18.26 38.29 -20.86
C LYS A 224 16.72 38.17 -21.01
N ASP A 225 15.97 38.74 -20.04
CA ASP A 225 14.52 38.67 -19.98
C ASP A 225 13.82 39.26 -21.22
N GLU A 226 14.51 40.18 -21.93
CA GLU A 226 14.02 40.64 -23.22
C GLU A 226 13.87 39.56 -24.27
N LYS A 227 14.55 38.42 -24.11
CA LYS A 227 14.46 37.29 -25.06
C LYS A 227 13.26 36.37 -24.83
N TYR A 228 12.65 36.37 -23.65
CA TYR A 228 11.64 35.35 -23.29
C TYR A 228 10.31 35.91 -22.76
N THR A 229 10.09 37.20 -22.93
CA THR A 229 8.86 37.89 -22.48
C THR A 229 7.73 37.87 -23.52
N GLY A 230 8.03 37.51 -24.77
CA GLY A 230 7.06 37.45 -25.86
C GLY A 230 6.46 36.07 -26.09
N TYR A 231 5.25 36.06 -26.61
CA TYR A 231 4.54 34.84 -27.01
C TYR A 231 5.30 34.04 -28.08
N ASP A 232 6.00 34.75 -28.95
CA ASP A 232 6.74 34.17 -30.07
C ASP A 232 8.01 33.40 -29.64
N GLU A 233 8.58 33.72 -28.48
CA GLU A 233 9.81 33.12 -27.97
C GLU A 233 9.60 31.72 -27.36
N LEU A 234 8.40 31.44 -26.82
CA LEU A 234 8.04 30.09 -26.36
C LEU A 234 7.90 29.10 -27.53
N ILE A 235 7.75 29.59 -28.75
CA ILE A 235 7.70 28.75 -29.98
C ILE A 235 9.07 28.13 -30.25
N GLU A 236 10.17 28.81 -29.93
CA GLU A 236 11.55 28.33 -30.09
C GLU A 236 11.96 27.27 -29.07
N VAL A 237 11.17 27.05 -28.02
CA VAL A 237 11.45 26.03 -27.00
C VAL A 237 11.43 24.63 -27.63
N PRO A 238 12.52 23.85 -27.51
CA PRO A 238 12.64 22.58 -28.20
C PRO A 238 11.68 21.53 -27.65
N LYS A 239 11.18 20.69 -28.53
CA LYS A 239 10.53 19.43 -28.17
C LYS A 239 11.63 18.44 -27.73
N ILE A 240 11.56 17.93 -26.50
CA ILE A 240 12.53 16.98 -25.96
C ILE A 240 11.93 15.58 -25.85
N LEU A 241 10.69 15.50 -25.43
CA LEU A 241 9.91 14.27 -25.34
C LEU A 241 8.64 14.34 -26.19
N SER A 242 7.93 13.25 -26.27
CA SER A 242 6.58 13.13 -26.83
C SER A 242 5.63 12.54 -25.80
N ILE A 243 4.33 12.60 -26.06
CA ILE A 243 3.33 11.96 -25.18
C ILE A 243 3.60 10.46 -25.04
N ASP A 244 3.97 9.77 -26.14
CA ASP A 244 4.29 8.34 -26.10
C ASP A 244 5.52 8.06 -25.23
N ALA A 245 6.57 8.87 -25.34
CA ALA A 245 7.75 8.76 -24.49
C ALA A 245 7.42 9.00 -23.01
N LEU A 246 6.52 9.93 -22.71
CA LEU A 246 6.02 10.14 -21.34
C LEU A 246 5.23 8.92 -20.82
N MET A 247 4.39 8.32 -21.65
CA MET A 247 3.67 7.10 -21.28
C MET A 247 4.61 5.91 -21.05
N GLU A 248 5.69 5.84 -21.80
CA GLU A 248 6.73 4.85 -21.59
C GLU A 248 7.46 5.08 -20.26
N ILE A 249 7.78 6.33 -19.91
CA ILE A 249 8.32 6.68 -18.59
C ILE A 249 7.34 6.28 -17.47
N TRP A 250 6.03 6.51 -17.64
CA TRP A 250 5.02 6.07 -16.66
C TRP A 250 5.04 4.56 -16.43
N TYR A 251 5.28 3.79 -17.50
CA TYR A 251 5.45 2.34 -17.37
C TYR A 251 6.66 1.99 -16.50
N TYR A 252 7.83 2.60 -16.71
CA TYR A 252 9.03 2.35 -15.91
C TYR A 252 8.84 2.82 -14.46
N VAL A 253 8.30 4.01 -14.24
CA VAL A 253 8.02 4.55 -12.90
C VAL A 253 7.08 3.63 -12.11
N ASN A 254 6.02 3.13 -12.73
CA ASN A 254 5.10 2.21 -12.05
C ASN A 254 5.76 0.90 -11.62
N ARG A 255 6.76 0.44 -12.37
CA ARG A 255 7.50 -0.80 -12.09
C ARG A 255 8.66 -0.63 -11.11
N MET A 256 8.99 0.59 -10.71
CA MET A 256 10.01 0.82 -9.67
C MET A 256 9.71 -0.01 -8.42
N ARG A 257 10.73 -0.74 -7.98
CA ARG A 257 10.67 -1.53 -6.75
C ARG A 257 10.74 -0.64 -5.52
N PHE A 258 10.31 -1.17 -4.40
CA PHE A 258 10.41 -0.50 -3.11
C PHE A 258 10.65 -1.52 -2.00
N LYS A 259 11.38 -1.12 -0.97
CA LYS A 259 11.65 -1.95 0.20
C LYS A 259 10.38 -2.17 1.01
N THR A 260 10.25 -3.30 1.68
CA THR A 260 9.11 -3.60 2.57
C THR A 260 8.96 -2.53 3.66
N GLU A 261 10.07 -1.96 4.13
CA GLU A 261 10.08 -0.85 5.08
C GLU A 261 9.31 0.38 4.61
N VAL A 262 9.25 0.64 3.29
CA VAL A 262 8.52 1.77 2.70
C VAL A 262 7.03 1.64 2.98
N ASN A 263 6.45 0.43 2.84
CA ASN A 263 5.05 0.19 3.19
C ASN A 263 4.79 0.48 4.67
N ASN A 264 5.66 -0.02 5.53
CA ASN A 264 5.55 0.17 6.97
C ASN A 264 5.69 1.66 7.35
N TYR A 265 6.56 2.39 6.66
CA TYR A 265 6.75 3.83 6.90
C TYR A 265 5.54 4.66 6.43
N ILE A 266 5.03 4.40 5.23
CA ILE A 266 3.81 5.06 4.74
C ILE A 266 2.64 4.77 5.68
N HIS A 267 2.50 3.53 6.14
CA HIS A 267 1.51 3.15 7.12
C HIS A 267 1.67 3.92 8.45
N ALA A 268 2.92 4.07 8.92
CA ALA A 268 3.22 4.87 10.11
C ALA A 268 2.81 6.34 9.95
N ILE A 269 3.09 6.97 8.79
CA ILE A 269 2.67 8.34 8.50
C ILE A 269 1.14 8.47 8.60
N ILE A 270 0.42 7.58 7.91
CA ILE A 270 -1.05 7.63 7.92
C ILE A 270 -1.59 7.44 9.33
N ARG A 271 -1.09 6.45 10.08
CA ARG A 271 -1.59 6.13 11.42
C ARG A 271 -1.28 7.20 12.45
N GLU A 272 -0.07 7.75 12.46
CA GLU A 272 0.26 8.87 13.34
C GLU A 272 -0.64 10.10 13.09
N CYS A 273 -1.01 10.34 11.84
CA CYS A 273 -1.86 11.45 11.47
C CYS A 273 -3.37 11.18 11.66
N THR A 274 -3.80 9.92 11.74
CA THR A 274 -5.23 9.56 11.83
C THR A 274 -5.65 9.05 13.20
N LEU A 275 -4.76 8.40 13.95
CA LEU A 275 -5.10 7.77 15.22
C LEU A 275 -5.46 8.82 16.28
N CYS A 276 -6.58 8.62 16.95
CA CYS A 276 -6.95 9.37 18.13
C CYS A 276 -6.62 8.54 19.38
N ALA A 277 -5.77 9.07 20.26
CA ALA A 277 -5.39 8.40 21.52
C ALA A 277 -6.56 8.19 22.49
N ARG A 278 -7.65 8.93 22.31
CA ARG A 278 -8.85 8.87 23.16
C ARG A 278 -9.83 7.76 22.76
N VAL A 279 -9.78 7.32 21.51
CA VAL A 279 -10.67 6.25 21.03
C VAL A 279 -10.17 4.93 21.58
N ASP A 280 -10.64 4.58 22.75
CA ASP A 280 -10.45 3.28 23.38
C ASP A 280 -11.64 2.37 23.07
N LYS A 281 -11.38 1.06 23.00
CA LYS A 281 -12.37 0.01 23.01
C LYS A 281 -13.16 -0.25 21.73
N GLY A 282 -12.58 -1.02 20.84
CA GLY A 282 -13.32 -1.95 19.99
C GLY A 282 -14.01 -1.37 18.75
N ASN A 283 -14.00 -0.08 18.54
CA ASN A 283 -14.41 0.48 17.26
C ASN A 283 -13.22 0.53 16.33
N SER A 284 -13.18 -0.39 15.40
CA SER A 284 -12.19 -0.47 14.31
C SER A 284 -12.19 0.76 13.38
N GLU A 285 -13.19 1.60 13.50
CA GLU A 285 -13.34 2.88 12.82
C GLU A 285 -12.88 4.00 13.74
N ASN A 286 -11.56 4.21 13.80
CA ASN A 286 -10.94 5.30 14.55
C ASN A 286 -11.23 6.66 13.89
N LEU A 287 -12.49 7.03 13.82
CA LEU A 287 -12.89 8.36 13.43
C LEU A 287 -12.43 9.34 14.49
N ARG A 288 -11.69 10.37 14.11
CA ARG A 288 -11.36 11.45 15.02
C ARG A 288 -12.66 12.12 15.49
N PRO A 289 -12.85 12.26 16.79
CA PRO A 289 -13.95 13.10 17.27
C PRO A 289 -13.73 14.54 16.80
N SER A 290 -14.81 15.29 16.67
CA SER A 290 -14.76 16.72 16.33
C SER A 290 -13.79 17.48 17.25
N SER A 291 -13.20 18.57 16.75
CA SER A 291 -12.19 19.37 17.47
C SER A 291 -12.64 19.83 18.86
N GLY A 292 -13.94 20.07 19.06
CA GLY A 292 -14.53 20.42 20.35
C GLY A 292 -14.33 19.37 21.44
N LEU A 293 -14.27 18.10 21.08
CA LEU A 293 -14.04 17.01 22.03
C LEU A 293 -12.56 16.87 22.47
N CYS A 294 -11.64 17.54 21.80
CA CYS A 294 -10.23 17.57 22.19
C CYS A 294 -9.96 18.58 23.31
N SER A 295 -10.86 19.54 23.53
CA SER A 295 -10.83 20.42 24.70
C SER A 295 -10.98 19.59 25.97
N GLY A 296 -10.03 19.68 26.88
CA GLY A 296 -10.02 18.86 28.12
C GLY A 296 -9.59 17.40 27.94
N CYS A 297 -9.12 17.01 26.78
CA CYS A 297 -8.53 15.67 26.59
C CYS A 297 -7.15 15.58 27.24
N HIS A 298 -6.92 14.55 28.06
CA HIS A 298 -5.63 14.34 28.72
C HIS A 298 -4.49 13.97 27.74
N PHE A 299 -4.81 13.54 26.52
CA PHE A 299 -3.84 13.36 25.42
C PHE A 299 -3.58 14.67 24.64
N ASN A 300 -4.21 15.78 25.03
CA ASN A 300 -3.98 17.09 24.43
C ASN A 300 -2.66 17.69 24.93
N THR A 301 -1.55 17.04 24.59
CA THR A 301 -0.19 17.42 24.97
C THR A 301 0.65 17.64 23.72
N ASP A 302 1.69 18.46 23.82
CA ASP A 302 2.58 18.77 22.70
C ASP A 302 3.30 17.54 22.10
N ILE A 303 3.32 16.43 22.85
CA ILE A 303 3.91 15.18 22.41
C ILE A 303 3.02 14.50 21.36
N ASN A 304 1.69 14.62 21.44
CA ASN A 304 0.78 13.88 20.59
C ASN A 304 0.46 14.62 19.28
N ILE A 305 0.67 13.95 18.14
CA ILE A 305 0.34 14.49 16.81
C ILE A 305 -1.15 14.75 16.67
N CYS A 306 -2.00 13.94 17.29
CA CYS A 306 -3.45 14.14 17.28
C CYS A 306 -3.89 15.50 17.86
N ASN A 307 -3.06 16.15 18.67
CA ASN A 307 -3.29 17.51 19.16
C ASN A 307 -3.04 18.60 18.07
N LYS A 308 -2.28 18.27 17.04
CA LYS A 308 -1.78 19.21 16.03
C LYS A 308 -2.61 19.21 14.75
N ILE A 309 -3.37 18.14 14.50
CA ILE A 309 -4.08 17.89 13.25
C ILE A 309 -5.59 17.79 13.50
N ASP A 310 -6.41 18.46 12.69
CA ASP A 310 -7.88 18.41 12.77
C ASP A 310 -8.54 17.50 11.72
N SER A 311 -7.85 17.16 10.64
CA SER A 311 -8.37 16.31 9.57
C SER A 311 -7.74 14.92 9.54
N ILE A 312 -8.45 13.97 8.92
CA ILE A 312 -7.97 12.61 8.70
C ILE A 312 -7.35 12.52 7.30
N LEU A 313 -6.18 11.89 7.19
CA LEU A 313 -5.57 11.60 5.90
C LEU A 313 -6.33 10.49 5.17
N SER A 314 -6.58 10.70 3.89
CA SER A 314 -7.23 9.71 3.03
C SER A 314 -6.27 8.61 2.57
N VAL A 315 -6.82 7.50 2.09
CA VAL A 315 -6.02 6.41 1.46
C VAL A 315 -5.26 6.90 0.21
N ARG A 316 -5.75 7.98 -0.44
CA ARG A 316 -5.05 8.60 -1.58
C ARG A 316 -3.67 9.12 -1.21
N VAL A 317 -3.53 9.67 -0.02
CA VAL A 317 -2.21 10.12 0.49
C VAL A 317 -1.20 8.98 0.45
N ALA A 318 -1.58 7.78 0.93
CA ALA A 318 -0.68 6.63 0.90
C ALA A 318 -0.28 6.22 -0.53
N LYS A 319 -1.25 6.23 -1.46
CA LYS A 319 -0.98 5.93 -2.87
C LYS A 319 -0.07 6.97 -3.51
N ASP A 320 -0.30 8.24 -3.25
CA ASP A 320 0.49 9.32 -3.85
C ASP A 320 1.89 9.41 -3.24
N LEU A 321 2.05 9.18 -1.93
CA LEU A 321 3.38 9.02 -1.32
C LEU A 321 4.21 7.98 -2.08
N LEU A 322 3.63 6.81 -2.37
CA LEU A 322 4.34 5.76 -3.10
C LEU A 322 4.59 6.15 -4.56
N ARG A 323 3.61 6.73 -5.27
CA ARG A 323 3.71 7.10 -6.69
C ARG A 323 4.79 8.15 -6.92
N TYR A 324 4.79 9.23 -6.14
CA TYR A 324 5.79 10.30 -6.28
C TYR A 324 7.18 9.86 -5.79
N SER A 325 7.25 9.00 -4.77
CA SER A 325 8.52 8.40 -4.36
C SER A 325 9.12 7.50 -5.44
N LYS A 326 8.30 6.73 -6.15
CA LYS A 326 8.75 5.94 -7.31
C LYS A 326 9.26 6.83 -8.44
N ALA A 327 8.54 7.92 -8.75
CA ALA A 327 8.96 8.87 -9.77
C ALA A 327 10.30 9.54 -9.41
N LEU A 328 10.48 9.92 -8.14
CA LEU A 328 11.73 10.49 -7.67
C LEU A 328 12.89 9.49 -7.71
N ALA A 329 12.67 8.26 -7.25
CA ALA A 329 13.67 7.21 -7.32
C ALA A 329 14.09 6.91 -8.77
N TRP A 330 13.11 6.83 -9.69
CA TRP A 330 13.38 6.67 -11.12
C TRP A 330 14.19 7.84 -11.69
N LEU A 331 13.82 9.09 -11.38
CA LEU A 331 14.54 10.28 -11.83
C LEU A 331 15.98 10.30 -11.31
N MET A 332 16.20 9.81 -10.11
CA MET A 332 17.52 9.75 -9.47
C MET A 332 18.36 8.53 -9.87
N ASP A 333 17.86 7.66 -10.72
CA ASP A 333 18.53 6.42 -11.14
C ASP A 333 18.81 5.45 -9.98
N LEU A 334 17.85 5.32 -9.06
CA LEU A 334 17.94 4.40 -7.95
C LEU A 334 17.30 3.05 -8.32
N ASN A 335 17.80 1.96 -7.72
CA ASN A 335 17.26 0.62 -7.96
C ASN A 335 15.89 0.40 -7.33
N GLU A 336 15.66 1.03 -6.17
CA GLU A 336 14.40 0.93 -5.43
C GLU A 336 14.16 2.16 -4.53
N VAL A 337 12.90 2.31 -4.11
CA VAL A 337 12.49 3.36 -3.17
C VAL A 337 12.88 2.95 -1.75
N ASP A 338 13.49 3.87 -0.99
CA ASP A 338 13.74 3.75 0.44
C ASP A 338 12.89 4.72 1.29
N VAL A 339 12.98 4.62 2.61
CA VAL A 339 12.25 5.46 3.56
C VAL A 339 12.65 6.95 3.43
N ASN A 340 13.90 7.25 3.11
CA ASN A 340 14.38 8.63 3.00
C ASN A 340 13.76 9.34 1.79
N ILE A 341 13.59 8.63 0.67
CA ILE A 341 12.89 9.15 -0.53
C ILE A 341 11.44 9.52 -0.18
N VAL A 342 10.72 8.63 0.54
CA VAL A 342 9.36 8.93 0.99
C VAL A 342 9.34 10.14 1.92
N ASN A 343 10.28 10.21 2.87
CA ASN A 343 10.39 11.32 3.81
C ASN A 343 10.61 12.68 3.11
N SER A 344 11.39 12.70 2.02
CA SER A 344 11.65 13.91 1.24
C SER A 344 10.40 14.41 0.48
N ILE A 345 9.52 13.50 0.03
CA ILE A 345 8.32 13.84 -0.74
C ILE A 345 7.10 14.10 0.17
N ALA A 346 7.06 13.51 1.36
CA ALA A 346 5.90 13.53 2.23
C ALA A 346 5.34 14.94 2.53
N PRO A 347 6.13 15.99 2.79
CA PRO A 347 5.60 17.32 3.05
C PRO A 347 4.78 17.87 1.89
N TYR A 348 5.19 17.62 0.65
CA TYR A 348 4.52 18.11 -0.55
C TYR A 348 3.22 17.36 -0.85
N VAL A 349 3.15 16.07 -0.49
CA VAL A 349 1.94 15.25 -0.67
C VAL A 349 0.89 15.55 0.41
N ILE A 350 1.31 15.94 1.62
CA ILE A 350 0.45 16.01 2.80
C ILE A 350 -0.03 17.44 3.09
N SER A 351 0.81 18.47 2.91
CA SER A 351 0.57 19.82 3.42
C SER A 351 -0.78 20.45 3.03
N HIS A 352 -1.24 20.22 1.81
CA HIS A 352 -2.49 20.77 1.30
C HIS A 352 -3.74 19.94 1.68
N ARG A 353 -3.53 18.71 2.15
CA ARG A 353 -4.59 17.75 2.48
C ARG A 353 -4.93 17.70 3.97
N VAL A 354 -4.13 18.36 4.79
CA VAL A 354 -4.30 18.37 6.24
C VAL A 354 -4.73 19.75 6.70
N ASN A 355 -5.73 19.77 7.57
CA ASN A 355 -6.05 20.94 8.36
C ASN A 355 -5.36 20.83 9.70
N TYR A 356 -4.51 21.80 9.98
CA TYR A 356 -3.82 21.94 11.26
C TYR A 356 -4.61 22.85 12.19
N ARG A 357 -4.47 22.63 13.49
CA ARG A 357 -5.05 23.54 14.47
C ARG A 357 -4.31 24.87 14.40
N GLU A 358 -5.07 25.96 14.22
CA GLU A 358 -4.53 27.31 14.12
C GLU A 358 -3.57 27.62 15.27
N ARG A 359 -3.99 27.33 16.51
CA ARG A 359 -3.15 27.52 17.70
C ARG A 359 -1.75 26.91 17.60
N GLU A 360 -1.61 25.75 16.95
CA GLU A 360 -0.31 25.07 16.80
C GLU A 360 0.44 25.57 15.56
N LEU A 361 -0.30 25.89 14.50
CA LEU A 361 0.27 26.37 13.25
C LEU A 361 0.82 27.80 13.38
N GLU A 362 0.19 28.64 14.18
CA GLU A 362 0.60 30.04 14.40
C GLU A 362 1.81 30.20 15.33
N LYS A 363 2.18 29.16 16.08
CA LYS A 363 3.36 29.17 16.94
C LYS A 363 4.67 29.37 16.13
N ALA A 364 5.62 30.05 16.76
CA ALA A 364 6.99 30.06 16.25
C ALA A 364 7.57 28.62 16.16
N PRO A 365 8.35 28.27 15.17
CA PRO A 365 8.85 29.10 14.05
C PRO A 365 7.95 29.06 12.80
N PHE A 366 6.75 28.48 12.86
CA PHE A 366 5.94 28.17 11.69
C PHE A 366 5.15 29.36 11.16
N TRP A 367 4.62 30.22 12.04
CA TRP A 367 3.91 31.46 11.68
C TRP A 367 2.88 31.28 10.56
N GLY A 368 2.03 30.22 10.65
CA GLY A 368 1.02 29.93 9.66
C GLY A 368 1.48 29.14 8.43
N ASN A 369 2.78 28.84 8.31
CA ASN A 369 3.31 28.09 7.17
C ASN A 369 3.00 26.59 7.28
N LYS A 370 1.94 26.16 6.58
CA LYS A 370 1.48 24.75 6.56
C LYS A 370 2.55 23.78 6.07
N TYR A 371 3.37 24.17 5.10
CA TYR A 371 4.39 23.30 4.55
C TYR A 371 5.52 23.01 5.56
N GLU A 372 6.07 24.06 6.18
CA GLU A 372 7.13 23.89 7.19
C GLU A 372 6.60 23.15 8.43
N PHE A 373 5.35 23.39 8.81
CA PHE A 373 4.71 22.65 9.89
C PHE A 373 4.54 21.17 9.54
N THR A 374 4.13 20.85 8.29
CA THR A 374 4.03 19.47 7.81
C THR A 374 5.37 18.78 7.85
N LYS A 375 6.44 19.46 7.40
CA LYS A 375 7.81 18.94 7.45
C LYS A 375 8.21 18.57 8.87
N HIS A 376 7.93 19.45 9.83
CA HIS A 376 8.16 19.17 11.25
C HIS A 376 7.37 17.95 11.76
N ILE A 377 6.08 17.81 11.39
CA ILE A 377 5.28 16.63 11.74
C ILE A 377 5.90 15.36 11.18
N ILE A 378 6.33 15.37 9.92
CA ILE A 378 6.97 14.21 9.27
C ILE A 378 8.30 13.86 9.95
N GLU A 379 9.08 14.84 10.39
CA GLU A 379 10.30 14.59 11.18
C GLU A 379 9.99 13.88 12.51
N ILE A 380 8.91 14.27 13.20
CA ILE A 380 8.45 13.59 14.41
C ILE A 380 8.04 12.15 14.09
N VAL A 381 7.24 11.95 13.02
CA VAL A 381 6.81 10.62 12.58
C VAL A 381 8.01 9.74 12.26
N ASN A 382 9.00 10.29 11.55
CA ASN A 382 10.21 9.58 11.16
C ASN A 382 11.00 9.06 12.39
N LYS A 383 11.22 9.92 13.39
CA LYS A 383 11.86 9.52 14.66
C LYS A 383 11.08 8.41 15.36
N ARG A 384 9.76 8.53 15.44
CA ARG A 384 8.88 7.53 16.07
C ARG A 384 8.86 6.22 15.30
N TYR A 385 8.88 6.28 13.97
CA TYR A 385 8.95 5.09 13.13
C TYR A 385 10.21 4.27 13.44
N PHE A 386 11.38 4.88 13.49
CA PHE A 386 12.61 4.17 13.81
C PHE A 386 12.61 3.56 15.21
N ASN A 387 12.00 4.23 16.19
CA ASN A 387 11.83 3.66 17.55
C ASN A 387 10.90 2.45 17.56
N ARG A 388 9.89 2.39 16.66
CA ARG A 388 8.94 1.27 16.49
C ARG A 388 9.36 0.26 15.46
N LYS A 389 10.51 0.43 14.81
CA LYS A 389 10.94 -0.46 13.73
C LYS A 389 10.85 -1.94 14.13
N PRO A 390 11.25 -2.39 15.33
CA PRO A 390 11.09 -3.79 15.75
C PRO A 390 9.65 -4.29 15.68
N CYS A 391 8.66 -3.44 16.03
CA CYS A 391 7.24 -3.80 15.96
C CYS A 391 6.75 -3.94 14.51
N TYR A 392 7.21 -3.08 13.60
CA TYR A 392 6.89 -3.19 12.18
C TYR A 392 7.56 -4.41 11.53
N ASP A 393 8.77 -4.76 11.94
CA ASP A 393 9.45 -5.98 11.49
C ASP A 393 8.68 -7.22 11.94
N ILE A 394 8.15 -7.25 13.16
CA ILE A 394 7.23 -8.28 13.64
C ILE A 394 5.98 -8.34 12.77
N ALA A 395 5.32 -7.20 12.51
CA ALA A 395 4.13 -7.15 11.66
C ALA A 395 4.41 -7.70 10.25
N THR A 396 5.59 -7.46 9.72
CA THR A 396 6.05 -8.00 8.43
C THR A 396 6.17 -9.52 8.51
N ARG A 397 6.80 -10.08 9.55
CA ARG A 397 6.87 -11.54 9.76
C ARG A 397 5.49 -12.18 9.82
N PHE A 398 4.54 -11.56 10.50
CA PHE A 398 3.14 -12.05 10.51
C PHE A 398 2.51 -12.02 9.12
N ARG A 399 2.77 -10.98 8.32
CA ARG A 399 2.27 -10.86 6.93
C ARG A 399 2.86 -11.95 6.04
N ASP A 400 4.15 -12.23 6.20
CA ASP A 400 4.90 -13.22 5.42
C ASP A 400 4.66 -14.66 5.92
N GLY A 401 3.96 -14.83 7.05
CA GLY A 401 3.58 -16.12 7.61
C GLY A 401 4.67 -16.83 8.43
N VAL A 402 5.69 -16.10 8.84
CA VAL A 402 6.86 -16.61 9.61
C VAL A 402 7.08 -15.87 10.94
N PRO A 403 6.06 -15.75 11.82
CA PRO A 403 6.22 -15.12 13.12
C PRO A 403 7.08 -15.97 14.06
N ASN A 404 7.72 -15.33 15.04
CA ASN A 404 8.44 -15.99 16.13
C ASN A 404 7.55 -16.15 17.38
N GLU A 405 7.88 -17.10 18.24
CA GLU A 405 7.12 -17.41 19.46
C GLU A 405 6.85 -16.20 20.34
N LYS A 406 7.84 -15.36 20.53
CA LYS A 406 7.79 -14.20 21.43
C LYS A 406 7.28 -12.92 20.76
N ASP A 407 6.93 -12.96 19.49
CA ASP A 407 6.55 -11.76 18.75
C ASP A 407 5.33 -11.05 19.34
N LEU A 408 4.29 -11.80 19.73
CA LEU A 408 3.11 -11.21 20.35
C LEU A 408 3.37 -10.69 21.76
N ASP A 409 4.23 -11.34 22.54
CA ASP A 409 4.60 -10.87 23.88
C ASP A 409 5.40 -9.59 23.78
N THR A 410 6.36 -9.53 22.86
CA THR A 410 7.11 -8.32 22.55
C THR A 410 6.18 -7.17 22.15
N LEU A 411 5.23 -7.40 21.24
CA LEU A 411 4.25 -6.38 20.86
C LEU A 411 3.36 -5.98 22.04
N SER A 412 3.00 -6.91 22.91
CA SER A 412 2.18 -6.62 24.09
C SER A 412 2.93 -5.73 25.10
N ASP A 413 4.24 -5.89 25.23
CA ASP A 413 5.06 -5.02 26.06
C ASP A 413 5.19 -3.60 25.47
N TYR A 414 5.45 -3.48 24.18
CA TYR A 414 5.44 -2.17 23.49
C TYR A 414 4.07 -1.48 23.57
N ALA A 415 2.98 -2.25 23.47
CA ALA A 415 1.61 -1.73 23.53
C ALA A 415 1.23 -1.07 24.86
N LYS A 416 1.99 -1.32 25.94
CA LYS A 416 1.78 -0.65 27.24
C LYS A 416 2.05 0.85 27.16
N ASN A 417 3.01 1.26 26.31
CA ASN A 417 3.49 2.64 26.22
C ASN A 417 3.30 3.28 24.83
N ASP A 418 2.93 2.50 23.81
CA ASP A 418 2.78 2.98 22.43
C ASP A 418 1.38 2.70 21.90
N LEU A 419 0.65 3.77 21.58
CA LEU A 419 -0.73 3.70 21.15
C LEU A 419 -0.89 3.07 19.76
N ILE A 420 0.07 3.26 18.84
CA ILE A 420 0.00 2.65 17.50
C ILE A 420 0.24 1.15 17.61
N VAL A 421 1.19 0.72 18.45
CA VAL A 421 1.36 -0.71 18.68
C VAL A 421 0.11 -1.31 19.31
N LYS A 422 -0.48 -0.63 20.31
CA LYS A 422 -1.68 -1.10 21.01
C LYS A 422 -2.91 -1.23 20.13
N TYR A 423 -3.21 -0.21 19.31
CA TYR A 423 -4.49 -0.13 18.60
C TYR A 423 -4.41 -0.48 17.11
N ASP A 424 -3.21 -0.64 16.54
CA ASP A 424 -3.02 -0.94 15.14
C ASP A 424 -2.18 -2.20 14.91
N ILE A 425 -0.90 -2.21 15.32
CA ILE A 425 0.03 -3.29 14.99
C ILE A 425 -0.34 -4.61 15.70
N LEU A 426 -0.53 -4.58 17.03
CA LEU A 426 -0.87 -5.78 17.79
C LEU A 426 -2.23 -6.38 17.39
N PRO A 427 -3.32 -5.59 17.23
CA PRO A 427 -4.58 -6.12 16.69
C PRO A 427 -4.44 -6.72 15.28
N PHE A 428 -3.67 -6.09 14.40
CA PHE A 428 -3.38 -6.64 13.07
C PHE A 428 -2.71 -8.02 13.17
N CYS A 429 -1.66 -8.17 13.96
CA CYS A 429 -0.95 -9.44 14.14
C CYS A 429 -1.87 -10.53 14.73
N LYS A 430 -2.68 -10.16 15.73
CA LYS A 430 -3.69 -11.06 16.31
C LYS A 430 -4.74 -11.48 15.27
N ALA A 431 -5.21 -10.56 14.43
CA ALA A 431 -6.17 -10.87 13.37
C ALA A 431 -5.59 -11.80 12.29
N VAL A 432 -4.33 -11.59 11.89
CA VAL A 432 -3.63 -12.48 10.94
C VAL A 432 -3.51 -13.88 11.53
N LYS A 433 -3.13 -13.99 12.81
CA LYS A 433 -3.04 -15.27 13.54
C LYS A 433 -4.41 -15.95 13.61
N ALA A 434 -5.46 -15.22 13.94
CA ALA A 434 -6.83 -15.75 13.98
C ALA A 434 -7.34 -16.20 12.60
N LYS A 435 -7.00 -15.47 11.54
CA LYS A 435 -7.37 -15.84 10.16
C LYS A 435 -6.67 -17.12 9.69
N LYS A 436 -5.40 -17.33 10.07
CA LYS A 436 -4.67 -18.58 9.82
C LYS A 436 -5.36 -19.74 10.54
N TYR A 437 -5.75 -19.55 11.80
CA TYR A 437 -6.52 -20.53 12.57
C TYR A 437 -7.83 -20.90 11.88
N ALA A 438 -8.63 -19.92 11.49
CA ALA A 438 -9.92 -20.15 10.82
C ALA A 438 -9.76 -20.94 9.51
N LYS A 439 -8.74 -20.64 8.70
CA LYS A 439 -8.45 -21.36 7.46
C LYS A 439 -8.15 -22.84 7.72
N LEU A 440 -7.37 -23.16 8.76
CA LEU A 440 -7.04 -24.53 9.12
C LEU A 440 -8.26 -25.27 9.67
N ALA A 441 -9.07 -24.64 10.51
CA ALA A 441 -10.33 -25.22 10.99
C ALA A 441 -11.28 -25.58 9.85
N VAL A 442 -11.43 -24.69 8.84
CA VAL A 442 -12.21 -25.00 7.64
C VAL A 442 -11.60 -26.15 6.83
N LYS A 443 -10.27 -26.23 6.75
CA LYS A 443 -9.60 -27.34 6.05
C LYS A 443 -9.85 -28.67 6.76
N ILE A 444 -9.79 -28.71 8.09
CA ILE A 444 -10.13 -29.88 8.89
C ILE A 444 -11.57 -30.30 8.63
N ASP A 445 -12.55 -29.38 8.76
CA ASP A 445 -13.97 -29.67 8.54
C ASP A 445 -14.23 -30.23 7.13
N LYS A 446 -13.58 -29.66 6.11
CA LYS A 446 -13.67 -30.16 4.73
C LYS A 446 -13.10 -31.57 4.59
N SER A 447 -11.92 -31.84 5.18
CA SER A 447 -11.28 -33.17 5.13
C SER A 447 -12.11 -34.23 5.85
N VAL A 448 -12.70 -33.86 6.99
CA VAL A 448 -13.64 -34.73 7.73
C VAL A 448 -14.85 -35.08 6.88
N LYS A 449 -15.50 -34.08 6.24
CA LYS A 449 -16.67 -34.30 5.39
C LYS A 449 -16.38 -35.12 4.14
N SER A 450 -15.18 -35.01 3.59
CA SER A 450 -14.78 -35.77 2.39
C SER A 450 -14.19 -37.14 2.71
N GLY A 451 -13.91 -37.46 3.98
CA GLY A 451 -13.21 -38.69 4.38
C GLY A 451 -11.72 -38.70 3.99
N ASP A 452 -11.12 -37.51 3.70
CA ASP A 452 -9.71 -37.41 3.27
C ASP A 452 -8.77 -37.45 4.48
N LEU A 453 -8.43 -38.65 4.89
CA LEU A 453 -7.52 -38.92 6.02
C LEU A 453 -6.10 -38.39 5.77
N THR A 454 -5.64 -38.43 4.52
CA THR A 454 -4.30 -37.94 4.15
C THR A 454 -4.18 -36.42 4.39
N SER A 455 -5.17 -35.68 3.92
CA SER A 455 -5.22 -34.23 4.16
C SER A 455 -5.34 -33.89 5.65
N LEU A 456 -6.13 -34.68 6.40
CA LEU A 456 -6.30 -34.52 7.84
C LEU A 456 -5.00 -34.75 8.61
N THR A 457 -4.26 -35.79 8.25
CA THR A 457 -2.94 -36.10 8.81
C THR A 457 -1.92 -34.99 8.51
N GLN A 458 -1.88 -34.50 7.27
CA GLN A 458 -0.99 -33.38 6.89
C GLN A 458 -1.28 -32.11 7.69
N VAL A 459 -2.57 -31.80 7.92
CA VAL A 459 -2.94 -30.63 8.75
C VAL A 459 -2.51 -30.82 10.19
N ARG A 460 -2.70 -32.04 10.73
CA ARG A 460 -2.24 -32.39 12.07
C ARG A 460 -0.73 -32.23 12.25
N ASP A 461 0.06 -32.77 11.30
CA ASP A 461 1.52 -32.67 11.32
C ASP A 461 1.99 -31.21 11.21
N THR A 462 1.32 -30.39 10.39
CA THR A 462 1.58 -28.96 10.31
C THR A 462 1.34 -28.28 11.67
N LEU A 463 0.28 -28.66 12.38
CA LEU A 463 -0.04 -28.11 13.69
C LEU A 463 0.94 -28.59 14.77
N ILE A 464 1.44 -29.80 14.69
CA ILE A 464 2.45 -30.32 15.62
C ILE A 464 3.76 -29.54 15.49
N ASN A 465 4.15 -29.20 14.28
CA ASN A 465 5.39 -28.48 13.99
C ASN A 465 5.28 -26.96 14.19
N ASP A 466 4.07 -26.38 14.18
CA ASP A 466 3.83 -24.94 14.41
C ASP A 466 3.52 -24.70 15.90
N LEU A 467 4.54 -24.62 16.72
CA LEU A 467 4.43 -24.47 18.19
C LEU A 467 3.66 -23.23 18.64
N GLU A 468 3.58 -22.22 17.80
CA GLU A 468 2.94 -20.93 18.12
C GLU A 468 1.46 -20.83 17.74
N PHE A 469 0.91 -21.87 17.15
CA PHE A 469 -0.45 -21.78 16.65
C PHE A 469 -1.47 -21.63 17.81
N PRO A 470 -2.36 -20.62 17.77
CA PRO A 470 -3.35 -20.44 18.83
C PRO A 470 -4.33 -21.59 18.87
N ASN A 471 -4.64 -22.07 20.08
CA ASN A 471 -5.53 -23.22 20.30
C ASN A 471 -5.08 -24.49 19.54
N ARG A 472 -3.78 -24.62 19.29
CA ARG A 472 -3.17 -25.74 18.61
C ARG A 472 -3.62 -27.09 19.20
N ALA A 473 -3.57 -27.21 20.53
CA ALA A 473 -4.00 -28.42 21.21
C ALA A 473 -5.45 -28.81 20.90
N TYR A 474 -6.34 -27.82 20.77
CA TYR A 474 -7.73 -28.09 20.39
C TYR A 474 -7.86 -28.61 18.96
N LEU A 475 -7.16 -28.02 17.99
CA LEU A 475 -7.21 -28.47 16.60
C LEU A 475 -6.52 -29.82 16.39
N ILE A 476 -5.42 -30.08 17.10
CA ILE A 476 -4.77 -31.39 17.09
C ILE A 476 -5.72 -32.44 17.66
N ASN A 477 -6.33 -32.16 18.83
CA ASN A 477 -7.29 -33.08 19.42
C ASN A 477 -8.51 -33.32 18.50
N TRP A 478 -8.97 -32.29 17.78
CA TRP A 478 -10.03 -32.48 16.79
C TRP A 478 -9.58 -33.39 15.65
N CYS A 479 -8.40 -33.18 15.06
CA CYS A 479 -7.83 -34.08 14.05
C CYS A 479 -7.72 -35.51 14.58
N ASP A 480 -7.19 -35.67 15.78
CA ASP A 480 -7.01 -37.00 16.40
C ASP A 480 -8.34 -37.72 16.64
N GLN A 481 -9.37 -37.00 17.11
CA GLN A 481 -10.69 -37.57 17.31
C GLN A 481 -11.34 -38.02 16.00
N GLU A 482 -11.19 -37.26 14.92
CA GLU A 482 -11.77 -37.60 13.62
C GLU A 482 -10.97 -38.74 12.94
N LEU A 483 -9.65 -38.73 13.05
CA LEU A 483 -8.81 -39.86 12.60
C LEU A 483 -9.17 -41.13 13.36
N TYR A 484 -9.36 -41.03 14.68
CA TYR A 484 -9.78 -42.16 15.51
C TYR A 484 -11.12 -42.77 15.06
N LYS A 485 -12.11 -41.93 14.75
CA LYS A 485 -13.44 -42.38 14.28
C LYS A 485 -13.40 -43.07 12.91
N GLN A 486 -12.54 -42.62 12.01
CA GLN A 486 -12.50 -43.06 10.62
C GLN A 486 -11.48 -44.17 10.35
N THR A 487 -10.50 -44.35 11.25
CA THR A 487 -9.47 -45.37 11.10
C THR A 487 -9.88 -46.61 11.86
N VAL A 488 -10.79 -47.35 11.30
CA VAL A 488 -11.16 -48.69 11.79
C VAL A 488 -10.72 -49.70 10.73
N SER A 489 -9.91 -50.66 11.12
CA SER A 489 -9.45 -51.70 10.22
C SER A 489 -9.49 -53.05 10.94
N ASP A 490 -10.03 -54.04 10.25
CA ASP A 490 -10.13 -55.40 10.73
C ASP A 490 -9.07 -56.25 9.99
N PHE A 491 -8.22 -56.92 10.73
CA PHE A 491 -7.22 -57.83 10.18
C PHE A 491 -7.47 -59.21 10.75
N THR A 492 -7.28 -60.20 9.91
CA THR A 492 -7.48 -61.61 10.27
C THR A 492 -6.20 -62.37 9.98
N PHE A 493 -5.59 -62.96 11.00
CA PHE A 493 -4.39 -63.75 10.88
C PHE A 493 -4.61 -65.15 11.44
N LYS A 494 -3.87 -66.15 10.85
CA LYS A 494 -3.82 -67.49 11.45
C LYS A 494 -2.97 -67.45 12.71
N TYR A 495 -3.37 -68.22 13.73
CA TYR A 495 -2.68 -68.24 15.04
C TYR A 495 -1.20 -68.62 14.91
N SER A 496 -0.83 -69.48 13.94
CA SER A 496 0.54 -69.89 13.69
C SER A 496 1.50 -68.75 13.28
N HIS A 497 0.99 -67.72 12.66
CA HIS A 497 1.81 -66.59 12.15
C HIS A 497 1.88 -65.39 13.13
N GLN A 498 1.30 -65.52 14.29
CA GLN A 498 1.25 -64.42 15.26
C GLN A 498 2.61 -63.95 15.73
N LYS A 499 3.58 -64.83 15.88
CA LYS A 499 4.91 -64.48 16.37
C LYS A 499 5.61 -63.48 15.45
N ASP A 500 5.47 -63.64 14.15
CA ASP A 500 6.16 -62.78 13.18
C ASP A 500 5.49 -61.40 13.11
N VAL A 501 4.16 -61.35 13.10
CA VAL A 501 3.38 -60.10 13.15
C VAL A 501 3.69 -59.32 14.43
N TRP A 502 3.82 -59.98 15.56
CA TRP A 502 4.07 -59.30 16.83
C TRP A 502 5.50 -58.81 16.99
N VAL A 503 6.47 -59.49 16.39
CA VAL A 503 7.86 -59.01 16.39
C VAL A 503 7.97 -57.68 15.65
N GLU A 504 7.31 -57.56 14.52
CA GLU A 504 7.31 -56.30 13.77
C GLU A 504 6.54 -55.18 14.45
N ILE A 505 5.36 -55.48 15.01
CA ILE A 505 4.60 -54.49 15.80
C ILE A 505 5.41 -54.03 17.02
N ALA A 506 6.09 -54.95 17.71
CA ALA A 506 6.91 -54.60 18.87
C ALA A 506 8.12 -53.74 18.50
N THR A 507 8.65 -53.92 17.30
CA THR A 507 9.79 -53.14 16.80
C THR A 507 9.37 -51.70 16.51
N GLU A 508 8.27 -51.51 15.83
CA GLU A 508 7.75 -50.17 15.45
C GLU A 508 7.02 -49.46 16.59
N PHE A 509 6.38 -50.24 17.48
CA PHE A 509 5.59 -49.74 18.61
C PHE A 509 5.93 -50.43 19.93
N PRO A 510 7.09 -50.14 20.53
CA PRO A 510 7.59 -50.85 21.75
C PRO A 510 6.64 -50.80 22.93
N ASN A 511 5.84 -49.73 23.06
CA ASN A 511 4.88 -49.55 24.13
C ASN A 511 3.65 -50.49 24.02
N LEU A 512 3.40 -51.07 22.83
CA LEU A 512 2.31 -52.01 22.59
C LEU A 512 2.71 -53.48 22.75
N ASP A 513 4.00 -53.79 22.75
CA ASP A 513 4.53 -55.15 22.78
C ASP A 513 4.06 -55.93 24.02
N GLN A 514 4.26 -55.39 25.22
CA GLN A 514 3.89 -56.06 26.47
C GLN A 514 2.36 -56.28 26.62
N PRO A 515 1.51 -55.27 26.41
CA PRO A 515 0.06 -55.45 26.46
C PRO A 515 -0.47 -56.47 25.44
N ILE A 516 0.11 -56.53 24.25
CA ILE A 516 -0.30 -57.43 23.19
C ILE A 516 0.11 -58.88 23.51
N LYS A 517 1.33 -59.08 23.97
CA LYS A 517 1.82 -60.44 24.43
C LYS A 517 0.94 -61.00 25.56
N GLU A 518 0.52 -60.16 26.49
CA GLU A 518 -0.37 -60.58 27.57
C GLU A 518 -1.79 -60.91 27.06
N ALA A 519 -2.31 -60.19 26.08
CA ALA A 519 -3.61 -60.46 25.51
C ALA A 519 -3.65 -61.80 24.78
N LEU A 520 -2.58 -62.11 24.04
CA LEU A 520 -2.45 -63.36 23.27
C LEU A 520 -2.22 -64.58 24.13
N SER A 521 -1.36 -64.45 25.19
CA SER A 521 -1.06 -65.57 26.07
C SER A 521 -2.29 -66.07 26.83
N LYS A 522 -3.28 -65.24 27.05
CA LYS A 522 -4.54 -65.54 27.77
C LYS A 522 -5.67 -65.99 26.89
N ARG A 523 -5.54 -66.01 25.52
CA ARG A 523 -6.58 -66.37 24.55
C ARG A 523 -7.93 -65.71 24.83
N GLN A 524 -7.96 -64.45 25.27
CA GLN A 524 -9.17 -63.73 25.60
C GLN A 524 -9.33 -62.51 24.73
N THR A 525 -10.55 -62.15 24.39
CA THR A 525 -10.87 -60.85 23.79
C THR A 525 -10.39 -59.77 24.73
N LYS A 526 -9.47 -58.94 24.29
CA LYS A 526 -8.91 -57.88 25.12
C LYS A 526 -8.82 -56.59 24.32
N GLN A 527 -9.20 -55.51 24.95
CA GLN A 527 -8.99 -54.15 24.45
C GLN A 527 -7.67 -53.58 25.03
N ILE A 528 -6.81 -53.15 24.14
CA ILE A 528 -5.57 -52.44 24.50
C ILE A 528 -5.71 -51.02 24.01
N ARG A 529 -5.67 -50.09 24.97
CA ARG A 529 -5.81 -48.66 24.67
C ARG A 529 -4.54 -47.94 25.06
N THR A 530 -3.97 -47.20 24.09
CA THR A 530 -2.95 -46.18 24.35
C THR A 530 -3.58 -44.78 24.13
N GLU A 531 -2.81 -43.72 24.26
CA GLU A 531 -3.32 -42.35 24.11
C GLU A 531 -4.01 -42.09 22.75
N ASP A 532 -3.58 -42.78 21.67
CA ASP A 532 -4.04 -42.52 20.31
C ASP A 532 -4.35 -43.79 19.48
N VAL A 533 -4.32 -44.98 20.09
CA VAL A 533 -4.63 -46.24 19.41
C VAL A 533 -5.47 -47.15 20.31
N LEU A 534 -6.54 -47.71 19.73
CA LEU A 534 -7.31 -48.78 20.34
C LEU A 534 -7.15 -50.06 19.48
N ILE A 535 -6.71 -51.11 20.10
CA ILE A 535 -6.54 -52.43 19.49
C ILE A 535 -7.51 -53.39 20.20
N GLU A 536 -8.36 -54.01 19.45
CA GLU A 536 -9.22 -55.08 19.93
C GLU A 536 -8.78 -56.39 19.30
N THR A 537 -8.41 -57.37 20.13
CA THR A 537 -8.04 -58.72 19.67
C THR A 537 -9.14 -59.71 20.03
N ASN A 538 -9.56 -60.52 19.07
CA ASN A 538 -10.54 -61.60 19.27
C ASN A 538 -10.01 -62.88 18.68
N VAL A 539 -9.87 -63.92 19.51
CA VAL A 539 -9.36 -65.21 19.13
C VAL A 539 -10.51 -66.22 19.02
N THR A 540 -10.71 -66.75 17.84
CA THR A 540 -11.76 -67.77 17.58
C THR A 540 -11.10 -69.11 17.24
N GLY A 541 -11.44 -70.18 17.95
CA GLY A 541 -10.89 -71.54 17.80
C GLY A 541 -10.06 -71.99 19.01
N THR A 542 -9.76 -73.27 19.07
CA THR A 542 -9.08 -73.93 20.24
C THR A 542 -7.69 -74.47 19.94
N ASP A 543 -7.28 -74.57 18.71
CA ASP A 543 -6.01 -75.18 18.26
C ASP A 543 -5.15 -74.27 17.38
N GLU A 544 -4.08 -74.80 16.78
CA GLU A 544 -3.14 -74.07 15.87
C GLU A 544 -3.85 -73.49 14.63
N SER A 545 -5.10 -73.92 14.32
CA SER A 545 -5.94 -73.39 13.26
C SER A 545 -6.79 -72.17 13.70
N SER A 546 -6.62 -71.70 14.93
CA SER A 546 -7.38 -70.58 15.44
C SER A 546 -7.11 -69.30 14.64
N ILE A 547 -8.15 -68.52 14.45
CA ILE A 547 -8.15 -67.23 13.75
C ILE A 547 -8.10 -66.10 14.79
N VAL A 548 -7.20 -65.17 14.60
CA VAL A 548 -7.11 -63.97 15.42
C VAL A 548 -7.57 -62.78 14.60
N ASN A 549 -8.64 -62.17 15.03
CA ASN A 549 -9.12 -60.92 14.46
C ASN A 549 -8.52 -59.75 15.25
N ILE A 550 -7.93 -58.80 14.56
CA ILE A 550 -7.38 -57.60 15.14
C ILE A 550 -8.14 -56.41 14.56
N GLN A 551 -8.80 -55.67 15.42
CA GLN A 551 -9.46 -54.45 15.04
C GLN A 551 -8.64 -53.26 15.58
N ILE A 552 -8.29 -52.35 14.71
CA ILE A 552 -7.50 -51.15 15.04
C ILE A 552 -8.34 -49.91 14.76
N SER A 553 -8.42 -49.07 15.74
CA SER A 553 -9.02 -47.74 15.57
C SER A 553 -8.16 -46.69 16.31
N GLY A 554 -8.06 -45.49 15.75
CA GLY A 554 -7.32 -44.43 16.41
C GLY A 554 -6.76 -43.36 15.47
N GLY A 555 -5.79 -42.61 15.98
CA GLY A 555 -5.17 -41.48 15.31
C GLY A 555 -4.02 -41.83 14.35
N ALA A 556 -3.02 -40.97 14.26
CA ALA A 556 -1.92 -41.12 13.30
C ALA A 556 -1.09 -42.39 13.50
N ASN A 557 -0.89 -42.87 14.72
CA ASN A 557 -0.17 -44.10 15.00
C ASN A 557 -0.99 -45.35 14.59
N ALA A 558 -2.32 -45.28 14.67
CA ALA A 558 -3.19 -46.34 14.13
C ALA A 558 -3.05 -46.49 12.61
N LEU A 559 -2.87 -45.41 11.86
CA LEU A 559 -2.61 -45.44 10.42
C LEU A 559 -1.28 -46.09 10.08
N LYS A 560 -0.20 -45.84 10.86
CA LYS A 560 1.10 -46.51 10.68
C LYS A 560 0.99 -48.00 10.99
N LEU A 561 0.33 -48.36 12.09
CA LEU A 561 0.10 -49.74 12.48
C LEU A 561 -0.75 -50.49 11.44
N ARG A 562 -1.78 -49.83 10.91
CA ARG A 562 -2.59 -50.36 9.81
C ARG A 562 -1.75 -50.67 8.56
N SER A 563 -0.92 -49.70 8.11
CA SER A 563 -0.04 -49.90 6.95
C SER A 563 0.92 -51.06 7.15
N LEU A 564 1.43 -51.24 8.36
CA LEU A 564 2.28 -52.39 8.71
C LEU A 564 1.51 -53.71 8.61
N LEU A 565 0.31 -53.79 9.18
CA LEU A 565 -0.53 -54.99 9.15
C LEU A 565 -1.04 -55.30 7.74
N GLU A 566 -1.33 -54.30 6.92
CA GLU A 566 -1.65 -54.50 5.50
C GLU A 566 -0.52 -55.15 4.71
N SER A 567 0.74 -54.74 4.99
CA SER A 567 1.91 -55.36 4.38
C SER A 567 2.11 -56.84 4.78
N LEU A 568 1.84 -57.16 6.03
CA LEU A 568 1.94 -58.50 6.59
C LEU A 568 0.80 -59.42 6.08
N GLU A 569 -0.43 -58.88 5.96
CA GLU A 569 -1.57 -59.62 5.39
C GLU A 569 -1.35 -59.99 3.89
N TYR A 570 -0.65 -59.10 3.17
CA TYR A 570 -0.28 -59.37 1.77
C TYR A 570 0.73 -60.53 1.65
N LEU A 571 1.72 -60.55 2.54
CA LEU A 571 2.72 -61.63 2.58
C LEU A 571 2.10 -63.01 3.00
N GLU A 572 1.00 -63.00 3.70
CA GLU A 572 0.29 -64.26 4.09
C GLU A 572 -0.56 -64.85 2.95
N LYS A 573 -0.85 -64.04 1.91
CA LYS A 573 -1.67 -64.44 0.74
C LYS A 573 -0.81 -64.92 -0.46
N GLU A 574 0.49 -64.71 -0.44
CA GLU A 574 1.47 -65.29 -1.36
C GLU A 574 2.03 -66.59 -0.80
#